data_2df852555f058a33c39496a8eaa1d44e
#
_entry.id   2df852555f058a33c39496a8eaa1d44e
#
_cell.length_a   1.000
_cell.length_b   1.000
_cell.length_c   1.000
_cell.angle_alpha   90.00
_cell.angle_beta   90.00
_cell.angle_gamma   90.00
#
_symmetry.space_group_name_H-M   'P 1'
#
loop_
_entity.id
_entity.type
_entity.pdbx_description
1 polymer ?
#
loop_
_entity_poly.entity_id
_entity_poly.type
_entity_poly.pdbx_seq_one_letter_code
_entity_poly.pdbx_strand_id
1 'polypeptide(L)'
;MSDRYTYRVTWSAEDEEHVGLCLEFPSLSWLAPVPEEAFSGIREVVREALVDMLANNETPPQPLADRAYSGKFVVRIPPETHRDLVIRAAENGVSLNRLVSSLLAD
;
A
#
# COMPACT_ATOMS: atom_id res chain seq x y z
N MET A 1 -5.65 2.12 17.20
CA MET A 1 -5.32 1.33 15.99
C MET A 1 -5.68 2.08 14.70
N SER A 2 -6.84 2.71 14.63
CA SER A 2 -7.27 3.43 13.41
C SER A 2 -6.31 4.55 12.99
N ASP A 3 -5.60 5.17 13.93
CA ASP A 3 -4.64 6.25 13.63
C ASP A 3 -3.36 5.76 12.95
N ARG A 4 -3.10 4.45 12.97
CA ARG A 4 -1.90 3.86 12.37
C ARG A 4 -2.14 3.26 11.01
N TYR A 5 -3.38 3.20 10.55
CA TYR A 5 -3.70 2.73 9.21
C TYR A 5 -3.24 3.73 8.17
N THR A 6 -3.11 3.24 6.95
CA THR A 6 -2.60 4.01 5.82
C THR A 6 -3.76 4.57 5.02
N TYR A 7 -3.97 5.86 5.13
CA TYR A 7 -5.05 6.55 4.44
C TYR A 7 -4.54 7.26 3.19
N ARG A 8 -5.42 7.40 2.24
CA ARG A 8 -5.13 8.11 1.01
C ARG A 8 -6.37 8.90 0.59
N VAL A 9 -6.14 10.12 0.13
CA VAL A 9 -7.20 10.94 -0.46
C VAL A 9 -6.74 11.30 -1.87
N THR A 10 -7.61 11.06 -2.84
CA THR A 10 -7.33 11.38 -4.23
C THR A 10 -8.57 11.91 -4.92
N TRP A 11 -8.38 12.64 -6.02
CA TRP A 11 -9.49 13.11 -6.82
C TRP A 11 -10.03 11.99 -7.70
N SER A 12 -11.36 11.85 -7.74
CA SER A 12 -12.04 10.93 -8.64
C SER A 12 -12.70 11.74 -9.77
N ALA A 13 -12.14 11.67 -10.95
CA ALA A 13 -12.71 12.38 -12.10
C ALA A 13 -14.09 11.83 -12.48
N GLU A 14 -14.29 10.54 -12.28
CA GLU A 14 -15.56 9.88 -12.57
C GLU A 14 -16.68 10.37 -11.66
N ASP A 15 -16.39 10.52 -10.37
CA ASP A 15 -17.37 10.95 -9.37
C ASP A 15 -17.40 12.47 -9.18
N GLU A 16 -16.41 13.16 -9.73
CA GLU A 16 -16.22 14.61 -9.54
C GLU A 16 -16.16 14.98 -8.05
N GLU A 17 -15.53 14.13 -7.25
CA GLU A 17 -15.35 14.33 -5.83
C GLU A 17 -13.98 13.76 -5.39
N HIS A 18 -13.58 14.11 -4.19
CA HIS A 18 -12.43 13.47 -3.55
C HIS A 18 -12.86 12.16 -2.92
N VAL A 19 -12.01 11.14 -3.04
CA VAL A 19 -12.26 9.84 -2.43
C VAL A 19 -11.22 9.55 -1.36
N GLY A 20 -11.71 9.19 -0.16
CA GLY A 20 -10.88 8.72 0.93
C GLY A 20 -10.80 7.20 0.91
N LEU A 21 -9.60 6.66 1.05
CA LEU A 21 -9.32 5.23 1.00
C LEU A 21 -8.44 4.84 2.20
N CYS A 22 -8.51 3.56 2.57
CA CYS A 22 -7.63 2.97 3.57
C CYS A 22 -7.04 1.69 2.99
N LEU A 23 -5.71 1.61 2.95
CA LEU A 23 -5.04 0.47 2.30
C LEU A 23 -5.32 -0.86 2.99
N GLU A 24 -5.48 -0.86 4.31
CA GLU A 24 -5.76 -2.06 5.09
C GLU A 24 -7.23 -2.51 4.97
N PHE A 25 -8.10 -1.64 4.46
CA PHE A 25 -9.52 -1.93 4.22
C PHE A 25 -9.89 -1.55 2.78
N PRO A 26 -9.43 -2.35 1.79
CA PRO A 26 -9.56 -1.96 0.38
C PRO A 26 -11.01 -1.89 -0.14
N SER A 27 -11.96 -2.47 0.59
CA SER A 27 -13.38 -2.40 0.21
C SER A 27 -14.09 -1.14 0.72
N LEU A 28 -13.44 -0.35 1.59
CA LEU A 28 -14.04 0.85 2.16
C LEU A 28 -13.58 2.09 1.43
N SER A 29 -14.50 3.03 1.25
CA SER A 29 -14.20 4.33 0.64
C SER A 29 -15.20 5.36 1.11
N TRP A 30 -14.85 6.63 0.94
CA TRP A 30 -15.75 7.75 1.27
C TRP A 30 -15.54 8.88 0.30
N LEU A 31 -16.62 9.34 -0.34
CA LEU A 31 -16.58 10.46 -1.27
C LEU A 31 -16.99 11.74 -0.56
N ALA A 32 -16.33 12.84 -0.89
CA ALA A 32 -16.64 14.14 -0.34
C ALA A 32 -16.20 15.26 -1.31
N PRO A 33 -16.85 16.43 -1.25
CA PRO A 33 -16.51 17.53 -2.16
C PRO A 33 -15.14 18.17 -1.88
N VAL A 34 -14.63 18.04 -0.66
CA VAL A 34 -13.30 18.58 -0.31
C VAL A 34 -12.43 17.48 0.32
N PRO A 35 -11.09 17.58 0.17
CA PRO A 35 -10.19 16.51 0.64
C PRO A 35 -10.25 16.27 2.15
N GLU A 36 -10.41 17.31 2.95
CA GLU A 36 -10.48 17.18 4.40
C GLU A 36 -11.68 16.36 4.85
N GLU A 37 -12.80 16.54 4.17
CA GLU A 37 -14.01 15.77 4.46
C GLU A 37 -13.86 14.32 4.00
N ALA A 38 -13.18 14.08 2.88
CA ALA A 38 -12.88 12.73 2.41
C ALA A 38 -12.02 11.98 3.44
N PHE A 39 -11.03 12.66 3.99
CA PHE A 39 -10.16 12.08 5.02
C PHE A 39 -10.96 11.78 6.29
N SER A 40 -11.72 12.74 6.79
CA SER A 40 -12.53 12.54 7.98
C SER A 40 -13.55 11.42 7.79
N GLY A 41 -14.16 11.35 6.61
CA GLY A 41 -15.16 10.34 6.30
C GLY A 41 -14.60 8.94 6.27
N ILE A 42 -13.47 8.72 5.60
CA ILE A 42 -12.86 7.38 5.55
C ILE A 42 -12.39 6.94 6.94
N ARG A 43 -11.87 7.87 7.74
CA ARG A 43 -11.45 7.53 9.10
C ARG A 43 -12.65 7.07 9.95
N GLU A 44 -13.78 7.72 9.79
CA GLU A 44 -14.99 7.34 10.52
C GLU A 44 -15.53 5.99 10.08
N VAL A 45 -15.55 5.73 8.75
CA VAL A 45 -15.95 4.43 8.20
C VAL A 45 -15.07 3.31 8.74
N VAL A 46 -13.75 3.53 8.78
CA VAL A 46 -12.81 2.54 9.32
C VAL A 46 -13.06 2.32 10.82
N ARG A 47 -13.29 3.39 11.57
CA ARG A 47 -13.57 3.28 13.01
C ARG A 47 -14.81 2.45 13.26
N GLU A 48 -15.89 2.67 12.51
CA GLU A 48 -17.10 1.88 12.60
C GLU A 48 -16.86 0.42 12.24
N ALA A 49 -16.06 0.16 11.21
CA ALA A 49 -15.72 -1.20 10.82
C ALA A 49 -14.94 -1.92 11.93
N LEU A 50 -14.01 -1.22 12.59
CA LEU A 50 -13.26 -1.79 13.72
C LEU A 50 -14.17 -2.14 14.90
N VAL A 51 -15.10 -1.26 15.24
CA VAL A 51 -16.07 -1.53 16.31
C VAL A 51 -16.89 -2.77 15.97
N ASP A 52 -17.36 -2.87 14.75
CA ASP A 52 -18.15 -4.02 14.29
C ASP A 52 -17.34 -5.32 14.32
N MET A 53 -16.11 -5.29 13.84
CA MET A 53 -15.23 -6.45 13.86
C MET A 53 -14.97 -6.94 15.27
N LEU A 54 -14.67 -6.04 16.19
CA LEU A 54 -14.42 -6.39 17.59
C LEU A 54 -15.67 -6.99 18.26
N ALA A 55 -16.84 -6.45 17.94
CA ALA A 55 -18.10 -6.98 18.46
C ALA A 55 -18.39 -8.39 17.96
N ASN A 56 -17.90 -8.73 16.77
CA ASN A 56 -18.09 -10.04 16.16
C ASN A 56 -16.89 -10.98 16.35
N ASN A 57 -15.96 -10.63 17.24
CA ASN A 57 -14.74 -11.41 17.52
C ASN A 57 -13.87 -11.63 16.28
N GLU A 58 -13.91 -10.70 15.33
CA GLU A 58 -13.05 -10.72 14.16
C GLU A 58 -11.75 -9.99 14.47
N THR A 59 -10.64 -10.47 13.91
CA THR A 59 -9.33 -9.84 14.10
C THR A 59 -9.15 -8.74 13.06
N PRO A 60 -8.99 -7.47 13.49
CA PRO A 60 -8.71 -6.39 12.54
C PRO A 60 -7.38 -6.58 11.83
N PRO A 61 -7.22 -6.06 10.61
CA PRO A 61 -5.92 -6.11 9.94
C PRO A 61 -4.88 -5.30 10.71
N GLN A 62 -3.65 -5.81 10.72
CA GLN A 62 -2.54 -5.08 11.33
C GLN A 62 -2.18 -3.89 10.44
N PRO A 63 -1.97 -2.69 11.01
CA PRO A 63 -1.50 -1.56 10.21
C PRO A 63 -0.22 -1.89 9.46
N LEU A 64 -0.13 -1.46 8.20
CA LEU A 64 1.07 -1.70 7.40
C LEU A 64 2.33 -1.13 8.06
N ALA A 65 2.19 0.00 8.73
CA ALA A 65 3.31 0.63 9.45
C ALA A 65 3.84 -0.20 10.62
N ASP A 66 3.01 -1.08 11.18
CA ASP A 66 3.38 -1.89 12.35
C ASP A 66 3.87 -3.29 11.97
N ARG A 67 3.78 -3.67 10.69
CA ARG A 67 4.23 -4.99 10.23
C ARG A 67 5.75 -5.07 10.20
N ALA A 68 6.28 -6.25 10.52
CA ALA A 68 7.70 -6.50 10.38
C ALA A 68 8.01 -6.87 8.92
N TYR A 69 9.05 -6.27 8.36
CA TYR A 69 9.49 -6.52 6.99
C TYR A 69 10.91 -7.07 7.01
N SER A 70 11.11 -8.24 6.37
CA SER A 70 12.41 -8.89 6.35
C SER A 70 13.43 -8.27 5.39
N GLY A 71 12.95 -7.49 4.43
CA GLY A 71 13.77 -7.02 3.33
C GLY A 71 13.92 -8.02 2.20
N LYS A 72 13.24 -9.17 2.29
CA LYS A 72 13.26 -10.21 1.27
C LYS A 72 11.87 -10.41 0.68
N PHE A 73 11.79 -10.41 -0.64
CA PHE A 73 10.56 -10.76 -1.35
C PHE A 73 10.92 -11.31 -2.72
N VAL A 74 9.99 -12.03 -3.33
CA VAL A 74 10.20 -12.66 -4.63
C VAL A 74 9.46 -11.87 -5.70
N VAL A 75 10.16 -11.61 -6.80
CA VAL A 75 9.59 -10.94 -7.97
C VAL A 75 9.67 -11.89 -9.16
N ARG A 76 8.57 -12.03 -9.89
CA ARG A 76 8.52 -12.79 -11.14
C ARG A 76 8.53 -11.81 -12.31
N ILE A 77 9.51 -11.95 -13.16
CA ILE A 77 9.70 -11.11 -14.35
C ILE A 77 9.88 -12.00 -15.57
N PRO A 78 9.69 -11.47 -16.79
CA PRO A 78 9.95 -12.25 -18.00
C PRO A 78 11.40 -12.74 -18.04
N PRO A 79 11.65 -13.95 -18.58
CA PRO A 79 13.02 -14.49 -18.67
C PRO A 79 14.01 -13.56 -19.36
N GLU A 80 13.57 -12.82 -20.39
CA GLU A 80 14.44 -11.87 -21.10
C GLU A 80 14.90 -10.75 -20.18
N THR A 81 14.02 -10.24 -19.34
CA THR A 81 14.34 -9.20 -18.36
C THR A 81 15.32 -9.73 -17.33
N HIS A 82 15.10 -10.96 -16.85
CA HIS A 82 16.02 -11.61 -15.93
C HIS A 82 17.44 -11.71 -16.53
N ARG A 83 17.52 -12.21 -17.78
CA ARG A 83 18.79 -12.32 -18.48
C ARG A 83 19.49 -10.97 -18.62
N ASP A 84 18.75 -9.94 -19.02
CA ASP A 84 19.31 -8.60 -19.21
C ASP A 84 19.86 -8.03 -17.91
N LEU A 85 19.16 -8.26 -16.79
CA LEU A 85 19.65 -7.84 -15.48
C LEU A 85 20.93 -8.56 -15.07
N VAL A 86 21.03 -9.87 -15.34
CA VAL A 86 22.23 -10.65 -15.05
C VAL A 86 23.42 -10.14 -15.85
N ILE A 87 23.22 -9.88 -17.14
CA ILE A 87 24.27 -9.33 -18.00
C ILE A 87 24.71 -7.96 -17.49
N ARG A 88 23.75 -7.09 -17.18
CA ARG A 88 24.04 -5.74 -16.69
C ARG A 88 24.82 -5.77 -15.37
N ALA A 89 24.45 -6.67 -14.46
CA ALA A 89 25.16 -6.85 -13.19
C ALA A 89 26.61 -7.29 -13.44
N ALA A 90 26.81 -8.26 -14.33
CA ALA A 90 28.15 -8.74 -14.69
C ALA A 90 28.99 -7.65 -15.31
N GLU A 91 28.43 -6.85 -16.21
CA GLU A 91 29.12 -5.73 -16.84
C GLU A 91 29.57 -4.68 -15.83
N ASN A 92 28.79 -4.48 -14.77
CA ASN A 92 29.09 -3.52 -13.71
C ASN A 92 29.92 -4.14 -12.56
N GLY A 93 30.27 -5.42 -12.65
CA GLY A 93 31.06 -6.09 -11.62
C GLY A 93 30.38 -6.20 -10.27
N VAL A 94 29.06 -6.28 -10.24
CA VAL A 94 28.27 -6.40 -9.02
C VAL A 94 27.34 -7.61 -9.09
N SER A 95 26.83 -8.05 -7.92
CA SER A 95 25.84 -9.13 -7.88
C SER A 95 24.51 -8.65 -8.44
N LEU A 96 23.67 -9.59 -8.89
CA LEU A 96 22.32 -9.29 -9.34
C LEU A 96 21.51 -8.60 -8.23
N ASN A 97 21.57 -9.12 -7.01
CA ASN A 97 20.87 -8.54 -5.86
C ASN A 97 21.30 -7.10 -5.61
N ARG A 98 22.59 -6.81 -5.71
CA ARG A 98 23.11 -5.47 -5.50
C ARG A 98 22.64 -4.52 -6.59
N LEU A 99 22.66 -4.95 -7.84
CA LEU A 99 22.15 -4.13 -8.94
C LEU A 99 20.67 -3.80 -8.75
N VAL A 100 19.86 -4.83 -8.48
CA VAL A 100 18.41 -4.65 -8.31
C VAL A 100 18.11 -3.77 -7.10
N SER A 101 18.79 -3.99 -5.99
CA SER A 101 18.62 -3.15 -4.79
C SER A 101 18.93 -1.69 -5.09
N SER A 102 20.00 -1.42 -5.86
CA SER A 102 20.34 -0.07 -6.27
C SER A 102 19.25 0.57 -7.14
N LEU A 103 18.71 -0.20 -8.09
CA LEU A 103 17.65 0.30 -8.96
C LEU A 103 16.36 0.61 -8.20
N LEU A 104 16.02 -0.20 -7.19
CA LEU A 104 14.81 -0.03 -6.39
C LEU A 104 14.92 1.11 -5.38
N ALA A 105 16.12 1.48 -4.99
CA ALA A 105 16.36 2.53 -4.01
C ALA A 105 16.23 3.95 -4.57
N ASP A 106 16.18 4.10 -5.88
CA ASP A 106 16.08 5.40 -6.55
C ASP A 106 14.69 6.06 -6.41
#